data_b8f59d769149c4ba946c7d76afee7b9f
#
_entry.id   b8f59d769149c4ba946c7d76afee7b9f
#
_cell.length_a   1.000
_cell.length_b   1.000
_cell.length_c   1.000
_cell.angle_alpha   90.00
_cell.angle_beta   90.00
_cell.angle_gamma   90.00
#
_symmetry.space_group_name_H-M   'P 1'
#
loop_
_entity.id
_entity.type
_entity.pdbx_description
1 polymer ?
#
loop_
_entity_poly.entity_id
_entity_poly.type
_entity_poly.pdbx_seq_one_letter_code
_entity_poly.pdbx_strand_id
1 'polypeptide(L)'
;SISQSYGHAAQYSDEHVRKAAFRIAYAAFLARYRYVLDFLQITEREPAFHTLLNEAIPELGLTQGTYADIKYRYLHVSIATQFAQLALNYRLYGEEPGLKLNQGINNDQAKIWQYGKGEGIAQTVKNGVQIIKDSSFKALFPIQKGVSEWMGDIKVRRPHQSLITAEQIASIRHLMEPGDVLLERREWYLSNIGLPGFWPHAALYIGTRLERQHYFQSSDIQAWVRLQGISDGNFESLLLKKYPDAYANSLSDQEEGHSTRVIEAVSEGVVFTSLEHSASADSMAVLRPKLSKLDKAKAILQAYHYIGRPYDFNFDFQTDSRLVCTELIYKAYESTDTKAGINLPVVDILGRLATPANLIVKQFDQHYETAERQFDLVLFLDGQEKSRIATEGNLASFRHSWKRPKWHVFTQGTVLGDRQ
;
A
#
# COMPACT_ATOMS: atom_id res chain seq x y z
N SER A 1 -10.46 10.80 -20.38
CA SER A 1 -9.30 9.93 -20.11
C SER A 1 -9.65 8.47 -20.44
N ILE A 2 -8.67 7.62 -20.72
CA ILE A 2 -8.90 6.20 -21.07
C ILE A 2 -9.54 5.44 -19.89
N SER A 3 -9.24 5.84 -18.65
CA SER A 3 -9.89 5.29 -17.45
C SER A 3 -11.37 5.67 -17.35
N GLN A 4 -11.77 6.85 -17.82
CA GLN A 4 -13.20 7.21 -17.94
C GLN A 4 -13.90 6.34 -18.99
N SER A 5 -13.24 6.09 -20.12
CA SER A 5 -13.78 5.20 -21.17
C SER A 5 -13.87 3.74 -20.70
N TYR A 6 -12.95 3.29 -19.84
CA TYR A 6 -12.98 1.95 -19.25
C TYR A 6 -14.10 1.80 -18.21
N GLY A 7 -14.32 2.80 -17.36
CA GLY A 7 -15.45 2.85 -16.44
C GLY A 7 -16.81 2.89 -17.17
N HIS A 8 -16.87 3.51 -18.35
CA HIS A 8 -18.05 3.49 -19.18
C HIS A 8 -18.27 2.15 -19.90
N ALA A 9 -17.21 1.43 -20.28
CA ALA A 9 -17.35 0.10 -20.90
C ALA A 9 -18.02 -0.91 -19.96
N ALA A 10 -17.80 -0.81 -18.65
CA ALA A 10 -18.46 -1.64 -17.66
C ALA A 10 -19.97 -1.36 -17.52
N GLN A 11 -20.47 -0.23 -18.04
CA GLN A 11 -21.90 0.14 -17.99
C GLN A 11 -22.71 -0.47 -19.13
N TYR A 12 -22.08 -1.05 -20.14
CA TYR A 12 -22.80 -1.71 -21.24
C TYR A 12 -23.25 -3.10 -20.79
N SER A 13 -24.55 -3.35 -20.82
CA SER A 13 -25.15 -4.66 -20.53
C SER A 13 -24.84 -5.68 -21.63
N ASP A 14 -24.59 -5.24 -22.86
CA ASP A 14 -24.25 -6.08 -24.00
C ASP A 14 -22.74 -6.41 -23.99
N GLU A 15 -22.43 -7.70 -23.89
CA GLU A 15 -21.04 -8.20 -23.86
C GLU A 15 -20.27 -7.90 -25.15
N HIS A 16 -20.94 -7.95 -26.30
CA HIS A 16 -20.30 -7.65 -27.59
C HIS A 16 -19.90 -6.18 -27.71
N VAL A 17 -20.80 -5.27 -27.33
CA VAL A 17 -20.52 -3.82 -27.28
C VAL A 17 -19.39 -3.52 -26.31
N ARG A 18 -19.38 -4.17 -25.14
CA ARG A 18 -18.32 -4.00 -24.14
C ARG A 18 -16.95 -4.45 -24.65
N LYS A 19 -16.88 -5.62 -25.34
CA LYS A 19 -15.64 -6.10 -25.95
C LYS A 19 -15.15 -5.18 -27.08
N ALA A 20 -16.05 -4.67 -27.91
CA ALA A 20 -15.71 -3.73 -28.97
C ALA A 20 -15.17 -2.40 -28.40
N ALA A 21 -15.85 -1.83 -27.41
CA ALA A 21 -15.40 -0.62 -26.72
C ALA A 21 -14.02 -0.80 -26.06
N PHE A 22 -13.79 -1.94 -25.43
CA PHE A 22 -12.48 -2.29 -24.87
C PHE A 22 -11.38 -2.32 -25.93
N ARG A 23 -11.61 -2.98 -27.08
CA ARG A 23 -10.61 -3.06 -28.16
C ARG A 23 -10.23 -1.68 -28.71
N ILE A 24 -11.22 -0.79 -28.91
CA ILE A 24 -10.99 0.58 -29.37
C ILE A 24 -10.16 1.35 -28.33
N ALA A 25 -10.54 1.29 -27.08
CA ALA A 25 -9.82 1.97 -25.99
C ALA A 25 -8.39 1.43 -25.84
N TYR A 26 -8.22 0.13 -25.96
CA TYR A 26 -6.92 -0.52 -25.89
C TYR A 26 -6.01 -0.13 -27.07
N ALA A 27 -6.53 -0.14 -28.31
CA ALA A 27 -5.78 0.32 -29.48
C ALA A 27 -5.32 1.78 -29.32
N ALA A 28 -6.19 2.67 -28.84
CA ALA A 28 -5.84 4.06 -28.58
C ALA A 28 -4.77 4.22 -27.50
N PHE A 29 -4.84 3.40 -26.45
CA PHE A 29 -3.81 3.35 -25.40
C PHE A 29 -2.45 2.92 -25.99
N LEU A 30 -2.44 1.81 -26.76
CA LEU A 30 -1.22 1.28 -27.37
C LEU A 30 -0.56 2.28 -28.32
N ALA A 31 -1.35 2.85 -29.23
CA ALA A 31 -0.84 3.84 -30.17
C ALA A 31 -0.18 5.03 -29.44
N ARG A 32 -0.86 5.59 -28.42
CA ARG A 32 -0.32 6.68 -27.62
C ARG A 32 0.96 6.27 -26.89
N TYR A 33 0.96 5.10 -26.24
CA TYR A 33 2.12 4.63 -25.48
C TYR A 33 3.32 4.37 -26.39
N ARG A 34 3.11 3.70 -27.51
CA ARG A 34 4.16 3.41 -28.50
C ARG A 34 4.78 4.69 -29.07
N TYR A 35 3.96 5.65 -29.53
CA TYR A 35 4.47 6.91 -30.10
C TYR A 35 5.27 7.74 -29.07
N VAL A 36 4.86 7.74 -27.81
CA VAL A 36 5.65 8.41 -26.76
C VAL A 36 6.98 7.70 -26.54
N LEU A 37 7.00 6.35 -26.51
CA LEU A 37 8.25 5.61 -26.40
C LEU A 37 9.19 5.85 -27.60
N ASP A 38 8.65 5.87 -28.82
CA ASP A 38 9.42 6.23 -30.03
C ASP A 38 10.02 7.64 -29.91
N PHE A 39 9.23 8.62 -29.47
CA PHE A 39 9.67 9.99 -29.24
C PHE A 39 10.78 10.06 -28.18
N LEU A 40 10.59 9.42 -27.04
CA LEU A 40 11.60 9.39 -25.97
C LEU A 40 12.89 8.71 -26.43
N GLN A 41 12.81 7.62 -27.21
CA GLN A 41 14.00 6.95 -27.74
C GLN A 41 14.82 7.86 -28.68
N ILE A 42 14.17 8.72 -29.44
CA ILE A 42 14.84 9.68 -30.32
C ILE A 42 15.49 10.79 -29.50
N THR A 43 14.74 11.37 -28.57
CA THR A 43 15.17 12.55 -27.80
C THR A 43 16.23 12.23 -26.75
N GLU A 44 16.26 11.01 -26.20
CA GLU A 44 17.30 10.58 -25.25
C GLU A 44 18.71 10.42 -25.85
N ARG A 45 18.79 10.33 -27.17
CA ARG A 45 20.08 10.22 -27.87
C ARG A 45 20.86 11.54 -27.94
N GLU A 46 20.16 12.65 -27.74
CA GLU A 46 20.74 13.98 -27.89
C GLU A 46 20.46 14.84 -26.64
N PRO A 47 21.46 15.09 -25.81
CA PRO A 47 21.30 15.83 -24.55
C PRO A 47 20.71 17.24 -24.71
N ALA A 48 20.91 17.88 -25.87
CA ALA A 48 20.37 19.20 -26.14
C ALA A 48 18.82 19.23 -26.12
N PHE A 49 18.17 18.10 -26.45
CA PHE A 49 16.71 17.99 -26.36
C PHE A 49 16.17 18.10 -24.95
N HIS A 50 16.93 17.67 -23.94
CA HIS A 50 16.51 17.80 -22.55
C HIS A 50 16.29 19.26 -22.14
N THR A 51 17.18 20.14 -22.55
CA THR A 51 17.05 21.57 -22.26
C THR A 51 15.92 22.18 -23.08
N LEU A 52 15.98 22.01 -24.40
CA LEU A 52 15.05 22.62 -25.35
C LEU A 52 13.59 22.20 -25.09
N LEU A 53 13.33 20.90 -24.90
CA LEU A 53 11.97 20.38 -24.74
C LEU A 53 11.39 20.61 -23.32
N ASN A 54 12.21 21.07 -22.38
CA ASN A 54 11.77 21.49 -21.06
C ASN A 54 11.56 23.01 -20.94
N GLU A 55 11.84 23.78 -21.98
CA GLU A 55 11.51 25.21 -22.01
C GLU A 55 9.99 25.42 -21.97
N ALA A 56 9.55 26.50 -21.37
CA ALA A 56 8.15 26.89 -21.42
C ALA A 56 7.80 27.41 -22.84
N ILE A 57 6.68 26.95 -23.39
CA ILE A 57 6.12 27.45 -24.66
C ILE A 57 4.68 27.90 -24.35
N PRO A 58 4.50 29.15 -23.87
CA PRO A 58 3.20 29.66 -23.46
C PRO A 58 2.15 29.64 -24.56
N GLU A 59 2.57 29.84 -25.83
CA GLU A 59 1.70 29.83 -27.01
C GLU A 59 1.03 28.46 -27.24
N LEU A 60 1.66 27.38 -26.76
CA LEU A 60 1.13 26.02 -26.82
C LEU A 60 0.56 25.54 -25.48
N GLY A 61 0.54 26.40 -24.46
CA GLY A 61 0.13 26.03 -23.10
C GLY A 61 1.09 25.06 -22.46
N LEU A 62 2.35 24.95 -22.88
CA LEU A 62 3.35 24.07 -22.32
C LEU A 62 4.15 24.80 -21.23
N THR A 63 4.13 24.25 -20.03
CA THR A 63 4.90 24.77 -18.90
C THR A 63 6.34 24.27 -18.93
N GLN A 64 7.24 25.00 -18.26
CA GLN A 64 8.61 24.52 -18.04
C GLN A 64 8.60 23.12 -17.40
N GLY A 65 9.42 22.21 -17.93
CA GLY A 65 9.50 20.83 -17.44
C GLY A 65 8.51 19.86 -18.09
N THR A 66 7.71 20.28 -19.07
CA THR A 66 6.70 19.42 -19.70
C THR A 66 7.29 18.14 -20.29
N TYR A 67 8.51 18.19 -20.88
CA TYR A 67 9.17 16.99 -21.39
C TYR A 67 9.56 16.02 -20.26
N ALA A 68 10.08 16.53 -19.15
CA ALA A 68 10.40 15.73 -17.99
C ALA A 68 9.13 15.06 -17.41
N ASP A 69 8.00 15.77 -17.39
CA ASP A 69 6.71 15.21 -16.97
C ASP A 69 6.22 14.11 -17.90
N ILE A 70 6.36 14.30 -19.23
CA ILE A 70 6.02 13.26 -20.21
C ILE A 70 6.91 12.04 -20.01
N LYS A 71 8.22 12.23 -19.94
CA LYS A 71 9.20 11.18 -19.70
C LYS A 71 8.87 10.41 -18.42
N TYR A 72 8.66 11.12 -17.32
CA TYR A 72 8.25 10.53 -16.05
C TYR A 72 6.99 9.67 -16.20
N ARG A 73 5.92 10.22 -16.77
CA ARG A 73 4.63 9.55 -16.91
C ARG A 73 4.70 8.28 -17.74
N TYR A 74 5.44 8.29 -18.83
CA TYR A 74 5.45 7.18 -19.80
C TYR A 74 6.59 6.18 -19.61
N LEU A 75 7.64 6.53 -18.88
CA LEU A 75 8.67 5.58 -18.42
C LEU A 75 8.37 5.06 -17.00
N HIS A 76 7.31 5.56 -16.38
CA HIS A 76 6.91 5.10 -15.07
C HIS A 76 6.37 3.67 -15.13
N VAL A 77 6.72 2.90 -14.13
CA VAL A 77 6.35 1.48 -14.02
C VAL A 77 4.83 1.25 -14.11
N SER A 78 4.02 2.19 -13.59
CA SER A 78 2.57 2.11 -13.64
C SER A 78 2.00 2.00 -15.05
N ILE A 79 2.54 2.74 -16.03
CA ILE A 79 2.07 2.67 -17.42
C ILE A 79 2.48 1.35 -18.08
N ALA A 80 3.69 0.83 -17.75
CA ALA A 80 4.16 -0.44 -18.28
C ALA A 80 3.30 -1.62 -17.80
N THR A 81 2.81 -1.56 -16.62
CA THR A 81 1.98 -2.63 -16.09
C THR A 81 0.49 -2.45 -16.47
N GLN A 82 -0.01 -1.22 -16.57
CA GLN A 82 -1.31 -1.00 -17.22
C GLN A 82 -1.31 -1.63 -18.62
N PHE A 83 -0.20 -1.48 -19.35
CA PHE A 83 0.01 -2.15 -20.63
C PHE A 83 -0.08 -3.67 -20.50
N ALA A 84 0.65 -4.28 -19.55
CA ALA A 84 0.67 -5.72 -19.36
C ALA A 84 -0.71 -6.28 -19.00
N GLN A 85 -1.45 -5.60 -18.12
CA GLN A 85 -2.81 -5.99 -17.74
C GLN A 85 -3.80 -5.87 -18.89
N LEU A 86 -3.75 -4.77 -19.64
CA LEU A 86 -4.60 -4.60 -20.81
C LEU A 86 -4.28 -5.64 -21.91
N ALA A 87 -3.01 -6.00 -22.08
CA ALA A 87 -2.58 -7.06 -22.99
C ALA A 87 -3.14 -8.42 -22.57
N LEU A 88 -3.14 -8.72 -21.26
CA LEU A 88 -3.76 -9.93 -20.71
C LEU A 88 -5.27 -9.95 -20.97
N ASN A 89 -5.97 -8.85 -20.68
CA ASN A 89 -7.41 -8.73 -20.92
C ASN A 89 -7.75 -8.88 -22.42
N TYR A 90 -6.94 -8.30 -23.31
CA TYR A 90 -7.11 -8.47 -24.76
C TYR A 90 -6.97 -9.94 -25.17
N ARG A 91 -6.03 -10.67 -24.61
CA ARG A 91 -5.87 -12.12 -24.84
C ARG A 91 -7.07 -12.91 -24.32
N LEU A 92 -7.62 -12.56 -23.16
CA LEU A 92 -8.79 -13.22 -22.56
C LEU A 92 -10.07 -12.97 -23.36
N TYR A 93 -10.26 -11.73 -23.88
CA TYR A 93 -11.43 -11.40 -24.70
C TYR A 93 -11.35 -11.94 -26.11
N GLY A 94 -10.16 -12.31 -26.56
CA GLY A 94 -9.89 -12.83 -27.90
C GLY A 94 -9.91 -11.76 -28.99
N GLU A 95 -9.33 -12.11 -30.13
CA GLU A 95 -9.39 -11.29 -31.34
C GLU A 95 -10.76 -11.45 -32.00
N GLU A 96 -11.26 -10.39 -32.63
CA GLU A 96 -12.46 -10.46 -33.45
C GLU A 96 -12.03 -10.75 -34.89
N PRO A 97 -12.43 -11.90 -35.46
CA PRO A 97 -12.00 -12.27 -36.80
C PRO A 97 -12.34 -11.20 -37.84
N GLY A 98 -11.38 -10.87 -38.70
CA GLY A 98 -11.57 -9.88 -39.76
C GLY A 98 -11.49 -8.42 -39.35
N LEU A 99 -11.33 -8.08 -38.09
CA LEU A 99 -11.21 -6.72 -37.64
C LEU A 99 -9.79 -6.15 -37.94
N LYS A 100 -9.69 -5.16 -38.83
CA LYS A 100 -8.41 -4.51 -39.19
C LYS A 100 -7.67 -3.92 -37.95
N LEU A 101 -8.41 -3.57 -36.91
CA LEU A 101 -7.85 -3.03 -35.67
C LEU A 101 -6.93 -4.03 -34.96
N ASN A 102 -7.16 -5.34 -35.09
CA ASN A 102 -6.32 -6.37 -34.48
C ASN A 102 -4.87 -6.28 -34.94
N GLN A 103 -4.65 -6.00 -36.24
CA GLN A 103 -3.29 -5.84 -36.78
C GLN A 103 -2.57 -4.65 -36.15
N GLY A 104 -3.26 -3.52 -35.96
CA GLY A 104 -2.73 -2.34 -35.28
C GLY A 104 -2.36 -2.65 -33.85
N ILE A 105 -3.28 -3.29 -33.10
CA ILE A 105 -3.05 -3.72 -31.71
C ILE A 105 -1.82 -4.63 -31.61
N ASN A 106 -1.74 -5.65 -32.46
CA ASN A 106 -0.63 -6.62 -32.41
C ASN A 106 0.71 -5.98 -32.73
N ASN A 107 0.74 -5.08 -33.74
CA ASN A 107 1.95 -4.36 -34.12
C ASN A 107 2.42 -3.43 -33.00
N ASP A 108 1.53 -2.66 -32.40
CA ASP A 108 1.88 -1.73 -31.32
C ASP A 108 2.30 -2.49 -30.05
N GLN A 109 1.61 -3.60 -29.70
CA GLN A 109 2.05 -4.48 -28.62
C GLN A 109 3.47 -5.01 -28.84
N ALA A 110 3.72 -5.58 -30.04
CA ALA A 110 5.02 -6.14 -30.37
C ALA A 110 6.13 -5.07 -30.26
N LYS A 111 5.87 -3.85 -30.73
CA LYS A 111 6.81 -2.75 -30.67
C LYS A 111 7.09 -2.29 -29.23
N ILE A 112 6.05 -2.17 -28.40
CA ILE A 112 6.19 -1.81 -26.99
C ILE A 112 6.99 -2.90 -26.24
N TRP A 113 6.73 -4.19 -26.51
CA TRP A 113 7.53 -5.29 -25.95
C TRP A 113 8.99 -5.28 -26.41
N GLN A 114 9.29 -4.79 -27.62
CA GLN A 114 10.67 -4.63 -28.06
C GLN A 114 11.43 -3.57 -27.25
N TYR A 115 10.78 -2.48 -26.84
CA TYR A 115 11.39 -1.50 -25.93
C TYR A 115 11.69 -2.09 -24.55
N GLY A 116 10.95 -3.09 -24.09
CA GLY A 116 11.18 -3.81 -22.84
C GLY A 116 12.15 -5.01 -22.95
N LYS A 117 12.41 -5.53 -24.18
CA LYS A 117 13.30 -6.67 -24.40
C LYS A 117 14.76 -6.24 -24.31
N GLY A 118 15.45 -6.76 -23.32
CA GLY A 118 16.87 -6.54 -23.08
C GLY A 118 17.16 -5.92 -21.74
N GLU A 119 16.26 -5.11 -21.22
CA GLU A 119 16.44 -4.48 -19.92
C GLU A 119 15.18 -4.58 -19.03
N GLY A 120 14.05 -5.04 -19.57
CA GLY A 120 12.81 -5.46 -18.94
C GLY A 120 12.53 -4.89 -17.54
N ILE A 121 12.27 -5.78 -16.58
CA ILE A 121 12.00 -5.43 -15.18
C ILE A 121 13.19 -4.67 -14.55
N ALA A 122 14.45 -5.01 -14.92
CA ALA A 122 15.64 -4.33 -14.40
C ALA A 122 15.71 -2.87 -14.85
N GLN A 123 15.36 -2.56 -16.10
CA GLN A 123 15.29 -1.19 -16.61
C GLN A 123 14.14 -0.43 -15.98
N THR A 124 12.98 -1.06 -15.83
CA THR A 124 11.82 -0.48 -15.16
C THR A 124 12.12 -0.14 -13.70
N VAL A 125 12.81 -1.03 -12.99
CA VAL A 125 13.26 -0.80 -11.60
C VAL A 125 14.36 0.27 -11.56
N LYS A 126 15.35 0.23 -12.47
CA LYS A 126 16.42 1.23 -12.55
C LYS A 126 15.90 2.61 -12.90
N ASN A 127 15.00 2.72 -13.86
CA ASN A 127 14.35 3.98 -14.23
C ASN A 127 13.45 4.47 -13.10
N GLY A 128 12.70 3.58 -12.43
CA GLY A 128 11.92 3.91 -11.24
C GLY A 128 12.81 4.46 -10.11
N VAL A 129 13.96 3.87 -9.86
CA VAL A 129 14.93 4.34 -8.86
C VAL A 129 15.54 5.69 -9.26
N GLN A 130 15.87 5.90 -10.52
CA GLN A 130 16.42 7.16 -11.01
C GLN A 130 15.37 8.28 -10.93
N ILE A 131 14.14 8.00 -11.35
CA ILE A 131 13.01 8.93 -11.27
C ILE A 131 12.73 9.30 -9.80
N ILE A 132 12.78 8.37 -8.87
CA ILE A 132 12.62 8.64 -7.43
C ILE A 132 13.75 9.51 -6.88
N LYS A 133 14.99 9.34 -7.37
CA LYS A 133 16.12 10.19 -6.98
C LYS A 133 16.01 11.62 -7.49
N ASP A 134 15.48 11.78 -8.70
CA ASP A 134 15.48 13.05 -9.44
C ASP A 134 14.17 13.83 -9.29
N SER A 135 13.07 13.18 -8.87
CA SER A 135 11.78 13.84 -8.75
C SER A 135 11.48 14.32 -7.33
N SER A 136 11.09 15.59 -7.23
CA SER A 136 10.41 16.07 -6.05
C SER A 136 9.10 15.28 -5.88
N PHE A 137 8.76 14.92 -4.66
CA PHE A 137 7.56 14.18 -4.25
C PHE A 137 6.24 14.73 -4.89
N LYS A 138 6.22 15.98 -5.34
CA LYS A 138 5.10 16.64 -6.03
C LYS A 138 4.60 15.94 -7.30
N ALA A 139 5.47 15.21 -8.00
CA ALA A 139 5.10 14.53 -9.23
C ALA A 139 4.36 13.19 -9.04
N LEU A 140 4.24 12.71 -7.81
CA LEU A 140 3.68 11.39 -7.50
C LEU A 140 2.16 11.37 -7.27
N PHE A 141 1.51 12.51 -7.13
CA PHE A 141 0.15 12.59 -6.60
C PHE A 141 -1.05 12.62 -7.56
N PRO A 142 -1.00 12.76 -8.84
CA PRO A 142 -2.19 12.55 -9.66
C PRO A 142 -2.33 11.09 -10.11
N ILE A 143 -2.24 10.13 -9.17
CA ILE A 143 -2.52 8.73 -9.50
C ILE A 143 -4.02 8.51 -9.30
N GLN A 144 -4.75 8.22 -10.38
CA GLN A 144 -6.17 7.91 -10.31
C GLN A 144 -6.41 6.59 -9.57
N LYS A 145 -7.53 6.50 -8.82
CA LYS A 145 -7.93 5.40 -7.95
C LYS A 145 -7.59 3.99 -8.50
N GLY A 146 -7.92 3.67 -9.75
CA GLY A 146 -7.68 2.36 -10.34
C GLY A 146 -6.20 1.99 -10.56
N VAL A 147 -5.29 2.98 -10.65
CA VAL A 147 -3.84 2.74 -10.76
C VAL A 147 -3.25 2.46 -9.38
N SER A 148 -3.77 3.11 -8.35
CA SER A 148 -3.30 2.92 -6.97
C SER A 148 -3.76 1.59 -6.39
N GLU A 149 -5.00 1.16 -6.65
CA GLU A 149 -5.50 -0.17 -6.29
C GLU A 149 -4.59 -1.24 -6.85
N TRP A 150 -4.29 -1.12 -8.12
CA TRP A 150 -3.43 -2.04 -8.82
C TRP A 150 -1.95 -1.99 -8.39
N MET A 151 -1.37 -0.81 -8.07
CA MET A 151 0.00 -0.71 -7.54
C MET A 151 0.15 -1.39 -6.17
N GLY A 152 -0.94 -1.51 -5.41
CA GLY A 152 -0.97 -2.21 -4.13
C GLY A 152 -0.60 -3.69 -4.27
N ASP A 153 -1.04 -4.33 -5.33
CA ASP A 153 -1.04 -5.79 -5.48
C ASP A 153 0.15 -6.32 -6.30
N ILE A 154 0.89 -5.44 -6.99
CA ILE A 154 1.98 -5.91 -7.85
C ILE A 154 3.32 -5.93 -7.16
N LYS A 155 3.85 -7.15 -7.05
CA LYS A 155 5.21 -7.45 -6.64
C LYS A 155 6.06 -7.76 -7.88
N VAL A 156 7.02 -6.89 -8.18
CA VAL A 156 7.86 -6.99 -9.40
C VAL A 156 8.99 -8.03 -9.30
N ARG A 157 9.30 -8.50 -8.11
CA ARG A 157 10.29 -9.57 -7.86
C ARG A 157 9.78 -10.48 -6.74
N ARG A 158 10.10 -11.76 -6.77
CA ARG A 158 9.60 -12.77 -5.82
C ARG A 158 8.06 -12.77 -5.70
N PRO A 159 7.31 -12.95 -6.79
CA PRO A 159 5.85 -13.01 -6.72
C PRO A 159 5.43 -14.09 -5.73
N HIS A 160 4.43 -13.80 -4.91
CA HIS A 160 3.88 -14.71 -3.88
C HIS A 160 4.89 -15.24 -2.84
N GLN A 161 6.05 -14.59 -2.66
CA GLN A 161 7.06 -14.98 -1.66
C GLN A 161 7.38 -13.82 -0.74
N SER A 162 7.20 -14.00 0.56
CA SER A 162 7.66 -13.13 1.63
C SER A 162 8.97 -13.66 2.25
N LEU A 163 9.71 -12.81 2.95
CA LEU A 163 10.90 -13.26 3.68
C LEU A 163 10.54 -13.77 5.07
N ILE A 164 9.40 -13.36 5.63
CA ILE A 164 8.83 -13.92 6.86
C ILE A 164 8.08 -15.19 6.49
N THR A 165 8.46 -16.31 7.11
CA THR A 165 7.86 -17.61 6.81
C THR A 165 6.61 -17.88 7.67
N ALA A 166 5.77 -18.81 7.23
CA ALA A 166 4.58 -19.22 7.97
C ALA A 166 4.94 -19.76 9.36
N GLU A 167 6.05 -20.49 9.48
CA GLU A 167 6.54 -21.02 10.76
C GLU A 167 6.95 -19.89 11.71
N GLN A 168 7.61 -18.83 11.18
CA GLN A 168 7.93 -17.65 11.98
C GLN A 168 6.65 -16.96 12.45
N ILE A 169 5.66 -16.77 11.60
CA ILE A 169 4.37 -16.17 11.98
C ILE A 169 3.69 -16.98 13.08
N ALA A 170 3.65 -18.30 12.94
CA ALA A 170 3.08 -19.19 13.95
C ALA A 170 3.84 -19.09 15.29
N SER A 171 5.18 -19.00 15.24
CA SER A 171 6.03 -18.95 16.44
C SER A 171 5.92 -17.64 17.23
N ILE A 172 5.63 -16.50 16.56
CA ILE A 172 5.56 -15.18 17.20
C ILE A 172 4.15 -14.78 17.64
N ARG A 173 3.12 -15.48 17.17
CA ARG A 173 1.71 -15.13 17.42
C ARG A 173 1.39 -14.96 18.91
N HIS A 174 1.96 -15.78 19.77
CA HIS A 174 1.71 -15.74 21.21
C HIS A 174 2.31 -14.51 21.92
N LEU A 175 3.18 -13.76 21.25
CA LEU A 175 3.78 -12.52 21.79
C LEU A 175 2.85 -11.31 21.63
N MET A 176 1.86 -11.38 20.75
CA MET A 176 1.00 -10.26 20.42
C MET A 176 -0.20 -10.16 21.36
N GLU A 177 -0.60 -8.94 21.66
CA GLU A 177 -1.78 -8.62 22.45
C GLU A 177 -2.76 -7.75 21.68
N PRO A 178 -4.09 -7.89 21.90
CA PRO A 178 -5.07 -6.99 21.31
C PRO A 178 -4.74 -5.53 21.57
N GLY A 179 -4.64 -4.73 20.50
CA GLY A 179 -4.21 -3.34 20.52
C GLY A 179 -2.74 -3.11 20.16
N ASP A 180 -1.96 -4.14 19.83
CA ASP A 180 -0.63 -3.95 19.28
C ASP A 180 -0.71 -3.36 17.85
N VAL A 181 0.28 -2.55 17.47
CA VAL A 181 0.42 -1.96 16.13
C VAL A 181 1.48 -2.73 15.37
N LEU A 182 1.10 -3.25 14.21
CA LEU A 182 2.00 -3.91 13.29
C LEU A 182 2.56 -2.86 12.32
N LEU A 183 3.85 -2.85 12.10
CA LEU A 183 4.51 -2.12 11.02
C LEU A 183 5.06 -3.14 10.04
N GLU A 184 4.79 -2.94 8.76
CA GLU A 184 5.10 -3.93 7.74
C GLU A 184 5.87 -3.31 6.58
N ARG A 185 6.80 -4.10 6.06
CA ARG A 185 7.54 -3.80 4.85
C ARG A 185 7.43 -4.96 3.89
N ARG A 186 6.80 -4.74 2.75
CA ARG A 186 6.75 -5.69 1.63
C ARG A 186 7.64 -5.15 0.52
N GLU A 187 8.83 -5.74 0.34
CA GLU A 187 9.76 -5.32 -0.70
C GLU A 187 9.23 -5.65 -2.10
N TRP A 188 9.68 -4.92 -3.09
CA TRP A 188 9.34 -5.12 -4.49
C TRP A 188 7.89 -4.80 -4.87
N TYR A 189 7.05 -4.32 -3.95
CA TYR A 189 5.73 -3.83 -4.29
C TYR A 189 5.79 -2.43 -4.89
N LEU A 190 4.99 -2.19 -5.94
CA LEU A 190 4.93 -0.90 -6.62
C LEU A 190 4.37 0.21 -5.74
N SER A 191 3.50 -0.10 -4.80
CA SER A 191 2.99 0.85 -3.82
C SER A 191 4.08 1.53 -2.99
N ASN A 192 5.21 0.86 -2.78
CA ASN A 192 6.37 1.47 -2.11
C ASN A 192 6.89 2.73 -2.83
N ILE A 193 6.60 2.91 -4.11
CA ILE A 193 6.99 4.12 -4.86
C ILE A 193 6.31 5.36 -4.28
N GLY A 194 5.03 5.26 -3.93
CA GLY A 194 4.22 6.37 -3.41
C GLY A 194 4.39 6.66 -1.92
N LEU A 195 4.91 5.70 -1.14
CA LEU A 195 4.96 5.80 0.31
C LEU A 195 6.34 6.26 0.82
N PRO A 196 6.42 7.20 1.79
CA PRO A 196 7.69 7.73 2.26
C PRO A 196 8.39 6.80 3.27
N GLY A 197 9.72 6.67 3.15
CA GLY A 197 10.56 5.98 4.12
C GLY A 197 10.63 4.45 3.96
N PHE A 198 11.23 3.80 4.94
CA PHE A 198 11.41 2.35 4.97
C PHE A 198 10.11 1.62 5.35
N TRP A 199 9.37 2.13 6.33
CA TRP A 199 8.12 1.55 6.80
C TRP A 199 6.91 2.14 6.06
N PRO A 200 6.31 1.43 5.09
CA PRO A 200 5.22 1.96 4.29
C PRO A 200 3.82 1.66 4.85
N HIS A 201 3.67 0.65 5.71
CA HIS A 201 2.37 0.15 6.14
C HIS A 201 2.28 -0.01 7.66
N ALA A 202 1.05 0.15 8.18
CA ALA A 202 0.71 -0.12 9.58
C ALA A 202 -0.68 -0.76 9.66
N ALA A 203 -0.84 -1.70 10.62
CA ALA A 203 -2.08 -2.42 10.86
C ALA A 203 -2.34 -2.56 12.37
N LEU A 204 -3.59 -2.81 12.76
CA LEU A 204 -4.00 -2.97 14.15
C LEU A 204 -4.24 -4.46 14.45
N TYR A 205 -3.45 -5.03 15.35
CA TYR A 205 -3.72 -6.36 15.85
C TYR A 205 -4.87 -6.33 16.86
N ILE A 206 -5.93 -7.05 16.56
CA ILE A 206 -7.11 -7.13 17.44
C ILE A 206 -7.24 -8.48 18.14
N GLY A 207 -6.50 -9.49 17.70
CA GLY A 207 -6.63 -10.87 18.17
C GLY A 207 -7.94 -11.54 17.73
N THR A 208 -8.07 -12.83 18.02
CA THR A 208 -9.33 -13.56 17.84
C THR A 208 -10.35 -13.14 18.89
N ARG A 209 -11.62 -13.55 18.71
CA ARG A 209 -12.67 -13.38 19.71
C ARG A 209 -12.24 -13.92 21.09
N LEU A 210 -11.67 -15.12 21.15
CA LEU A 210 -11.26 -15.73 22.43
C LEU A 210 -10.11 -14.97 23.10
N GLU A 211 -9.14 -14.49 22.30
CA GLU A 211 -8.04 -13.65 22.81
C GLU A 211 -8.55 -12.32 23.34
N ARG A 212 -9.47 -11.65 22.65
CA ARG A 212 -10.10 -10.42 23.15
C ARG A 212 -10.93 -10.65 24.41
N GLN A 213 -11.73 -11.72 24.45
CA GLN A 213 -12.51 -12.08 25.65
C GLN A 213 -11.61 -12.27 26.86
N HIS A 214 -10.49 -12.99 26.72
CA HIS A 214 -9.53 -13.19 27.80
C HIS A 214 -8.81 -11.89 28.18
N TYR A 215 -8.39 -11.10 27.19
CA TYR A 215 -7.57 -9.91 27.42
C TYR A 215 -8.35 -8.76 28.07
N PHE A 216 -9.64 -8.58 27.70
CA PHE A 216 -10.48 -7.46 28.11
C PHE A 216 -11.49 -7.80 29.23
N GLN A 217 -11.20 -8.75 30.10
CA GLN A 217 -12.12 -9.16 31.18
C GLN A 217 -11.91 -8.41 32.52
N SER A 218 -11.08 -7.37 32.55
CA SER A 218 -10.80 -6.61 33.77
C SER A 218 -12.02 -5.79 34.24
N SER A 219 -12.11 -5.52 35.56
CA SER A 219 -13.27 -4.87 36.18
C SER A 219 -13.56 -3.47 35.67
N ASP A 220 -12.52 -2.71 35.33
CA ASP A 220 -12.62 -1.36 34.74
C ASP A 220 -13.26 -1.40 33.35
N ILE A 221 -12.87 -2.37 32.52
CA ILE A 221 -13.47 -2.58 31.20
C ILE A 221 -14.93 -3.02 31.33
N GLN A 222 -15.22 -3.98 32.21
CA GLN A 222 -16.59 -4.41 32.46
C GLN A 222 -17.47 -3.25 32.92
N ALA A 223 -16.97 -2.40 33.83
CA ALA A 223 -17.70 -1.22 34.29
C ALA A 223 -17.96 -0.24 33.13
N TRP A 224 -16.94 0.05 32.33
CA TRP A 224 -17.10 0.89 31.14
C TRP A 224 -18.10 0.32 30.13
N VAL A 225 -18.04 -0.99 29.88
CA VAL A 225 -19.00 -1.66 28.97
C VAL A 225 -20.44 -1.57 29.49
N ARG A 226 -20.64 -1.71 30.81
CA ARG A 226 -21.97 -1.52 31.41
C ARG A 226 -22.48 -0.07 31.24
N LEU A 227 -21.60 0.93 31.36
CA LEU A 227 -21.94 2.32 31.08
C LEU A 227 -22.33 2.55 29.59
N GLN A 228 -21.91 1.66 28.68
CA GLN A 228 -22.37 1.68 27.28
C GLN A 228 -23.72 0.97 27.08
N GLY A 229 -24.40 0.56 28.16
CA GLY A 229 -25.72 -0.10 28.13
C GLY A 229 -25.64 -1.59 27.80
N ILE A 230 -24.54 -2.27 28.12
CA ILE A 230 -24.34 -3.72 27.98
C ILE A 230 -24.28 -4.33 29.38
N SER A 231 -25.37 -4.96 29.81
CA SER A 231 -25.56 -5.43 31.20
C SER A 231 -24.56 -6.50 31.66
N ASP A 232 -24.11 -7.35 30.74
CA ASP A 232 -23.13 -8.41 31.03
C ASP A 232 -21.69 -7.89 31.22
N GLY A 233 -21.43 -6.64 30.82
CA GLY A 233 -20.09 -6.03 30.88
C GLY A 233 -19.09 -6.66 29.91
N ASN A 234 -19.52 -7.44 28.93
CA ASN A 234 -18.65 -8.13 28.00
C ASN A 234 -18.32 -7.23 26.79
N PHE A 235 -17.01 -7.10 26.50
CA PHE A 235 -16.53 -6.28 25.39
C PHE A 235 -17.00 -6.81 24.02
N GLU A 236 -17.08 -8.13 23.83
CA GLU A 236 -17.59 -8.73 22.58
C GLU A 236 -19.09 -8.43 22.38
N SER A 237 -19.88 -8.42 23.48
CA SER A 237 -21.29 -8.01 23.43
C SER A 237 -21.45 -6.53 23.03
N LEU A 238 -20.51 -5.67 23.44
CA LEU A 238 -20.48 -4.27 23.03
C LEU A 238 -20.15 -4.14 21.54
N LEU A 239 -19.16 -4.86 21.03
CA LEU A 239 -18.82 -4.89 19.60
C LEU A 239 -20.00 -5.36 18.75
N LEU A 240 -20.65 -6.48 19.15
CA LEU A 240 -21.82 -7.02 18.47
C LEU A 240 -22.96 -6.01 18.44
N LYS A 241 -23.26 -5.34 19.56
CA LYS A 241 -24.36 -4.37 19.63
C LYS A 241 -24.11 -3.12 18.77
N LYS A 242 -22.86 -2.60 18.78
CA LYS A 242 -22.54 -1.36 18.08
C LYS A 242 -22.27 -1.57 16.59
N TYR A 243 -21.69 -2.70 16.21
CA TYR A 243 -21.23 -2.98 14.84
C TYR A 243 -21.55 -4.43 14.44
N PRO A 244 -22.82 -4.83 14.35
CA PRO A 244 -23.24 -6.23 14.15
C PRO A 244 -22.64 -6.87 12.90
N ASP A 245 -22.64 -6.16 11.77
CA ASP A 245 -22.12 -6.68 10.50
C ASP A 245 -20.58 -6.82 10.54
N ALA A 246 -19.87 -5.80 11.04
CA ALA A 246 -18.43 -5.86 11.21
C ALA A 246 -18.05 -6.94 12.23
N TYR A 247 -18.82 -7.10 13.30
CA TYR A 247 -18.59 -8.17 14.28
C TYR A 247 -18.75 -9.57 13.66
N ALA A 248 -19.83 -9.78 12.89
CA ALA A 248 -20.03 -11.04 12.18
C ALA A 248 -18.86 -11.34 11.23
N ASN A 249 -18.40 -10.34 10.45
CA ASN A 249 -17.25 -10.47 9.57
C ASN A 249 -15.96 -10.79 10.33
N SER A 250 -15.77 -10.24 11.53
CA SER A 250 -14.58 -10.50 12.36
C SER A 250 -14.52 -11.93 12.92
N LEU A 251 -15.61 -12.69 12.83
CA LEU A 251 -15.68 -14.09 13.25
C LEU A 251 -15.50 -15.07 12.10
N SER A 252 -15.51 -14.57 10.85
CA SER A 252 -15.31 -15.40 9.67
C SER A 252 -13.86 -15.78 9.53
N ASP A 253 -13.61 -16.99 9.06
CA ASP A 253 -12.28 -17.38 8.62
C ASP A 253 -11.88 -16.56 7.40
N GLN A 254 -10.62 -16.20 7.35
CA GLN A 254 -9.97 -15.52 6.25
C GLN A 254 -9.41 -16.52 5.24
N GLU A 255 -8.62 -16.05 4.31
CA GLU A 255 -7.92 -16.87 3.32
C GLU A 255 -7.26 -18.10 3.98
N GLU A 256 -7.34 -19.23 3.35
CA GLU A 256 -6.78 -20.52 3.80
C GLU A 256 -7.32 -21.01 5.16
N GLY A 257 -8.47 -20.50 5.62
CA GLY A 257 -9.09 -20.91 6.89
C GLY A 257 -8.42 -20.32 8.14
N HIS A 258 -7.60 -19.26 7.99
CA HIS A 258 -7.00 -18.56 9.11
C HIS A 258 -8.00 -17.64 9.82
N SER A 259 -7.96 -17.61 11.15
CA SER A 259 -8.84 -16.73 11.94
C SER A 259 -8.48 -15.26 11.75
N THR A 260 -9.49 -14.40 11.71
CA THR A 260 -9.35 -12.94 11.75
C THR A 260 -8.59 -12.50 13.02
N ARG A 261 -7.56 -11.66 12.83
CA ARG A 261 -6.72 -11.13 13.92
C ARG A 261 -6.31 -9.67 13.75
N VAL A 262 -6.50 -9.10 12.57
CA VAL A 262 -5.98 -7.78 12.19
C VAL A 262 -7.08 -6.94 11.57
N ILE A 263 -7.04 -5.62 11.80
CA ILE A 263 -7.75 -4.61 11.03
C ILE A 263 -6.70 -3.78 10.31
N GLU A 264 -6.83 -3.64 9.01
CA GLU A 264 -5.93 -2.83 8.19
C GLU A 264 -6.67 -2.10 7.07
N ALA A 265 -6.11 -1.00 6.60
CA ALA A 265 -6.60 -0.31 5.42
C ALA A 265 -5.70 -0.64 4.24
N VAL A 266 -6.26 -1.34 3.26
CA VAL A 266 -5.63 -1.80 2.02
C VAL A 266 -6.43 -1.31 0.81
N SER A 267 -6.03 -1.68 -0.40
CA SER A 267 -6.68 -1.24 -1.65
C SER A 267 -8.21 -1.40 -1.66
N GLU A 268 -8.71 -2.45 -1.02
CA GLU A 268 -10.14 -2.78 -0.91
C GLU A 268 -10.87 -1.90 0.12
N GLY A 269 -10.13 -1.22 0.98
CA GLY A 269 -10.65 -0.40 2.08
C GLY A 269 -10.17 -0.86 3.44
N VAL A 270 -10.93 -0.50 4.49
CA VAL A 270 -10.67 -0.96 5.86
C VAL A 270 -11.31 -2.34 6.04
N VAL A 271 -10.48 -3.35 6.17
CA VAL A 271 -10.90 -4.76 6.19
C VAL A 271 -10.35 -5.53 7.39
N PHE A 272 -10.94 -6.68 7.63
CA PHE A 272 -10.37 -7.69 8.50
C PHE A 272 -9.47 -8.61 7.70
N THR A 273 -8.32 -8.97 8.28
CA THR A 273 -7.38 -9.94 7.71
C THR A 273 -6.90 -10.93 8.79
N SER A 274 -6.29 -12.02 8.34
CA SER A 274 -5.56 -12.91 9.23
C SER A 274 -4.18 -12.32 9.57
N LEU A 275 -3.57 -12.81 10.64
CA LEU A 275 -2.16 -12.47 10.92
C LEU A 275 -1.24 -13.03 9.83
N GLU A 276 -1.57 -14.18 9.30
CA GLU A 276 -0.84 -14.85 8.23
C GLU A 276 -0.82 -14.00 6.95
N HIS A 277 -1.94 -13.35 6.61
CA HIS A 277 -2.01 -12.41 5.49
C HIS A 277 -1.19 -11.14 5.76
N SER A 278 -1.44 -10.49 6.88
CA SER A 278 -0.81 -9.21 7.25
C SER A 278 0.70 -9.38 7.43
N ALA A 279 1.15 -10.41 8.18
CA ALA A 279 2.57 -10.68 8.40
C ALA A 279 3.29 -11.36 7.22
N SER A 280 2.60 -11.68 6.12
CA SER A 280 3.23 -12.12 4.85
C SER A 280 4.02 -10.97 4.22
N ALA A 281 5.04 -10.52 4.92
CA ALA A 281 5.87 -9.37 4.64
C ALA A 281 7.36 -9.74 4.59
N ASP A 282 8.21 -8.81 4.19
CA ASP A 282 9.65 -9.02 4.18
C ASP A 282 10.31 -8.54 5.49
N SER A 283 9.76 -7.48 6.10
CA SER A 283 10.10 -7.09 7.47
C SER A 283 8.84 -6.73 8.23
N MET A 284 8.80 -7.01 9.52
CA MET A 284 7.69 -6.66 10.40
C MET A 284 8.19 -6.24 11.77
N ALA A 285 7.57 -5.22 12.35
CA ALA A 285 7.75 -4.88 13.76
C ALA A 285 6.41 -4.81 14.47
N VAL A 286 6.39 -5.21 15.74
CA VAL A 286 5.23 -5.13 16.60
C VAL A 286 5.51 -4.12 17.71
N LEU A 287 4.71 -3.08 17.76
CA LEU A 287 4.78 -2.01 18.75
C LEU A 287 3.58 -2.11 19.69
N ARG A 288 3.85 -2.21 20.98
CA ARG A 288 2.82 -2.24 22.03
C ARG A 288 2.60 -0.83 22.58
N PRO A 289 1.40 -0.25 22.40
CA PRO A 289 1.05 1.01 23.03
C PRO A 289 1.14 0.92 24.56
N LYS A 290 1.81 1.88 25.20
CA LYS A 290 1.88 2.03 26.66
C LYS A 290 0.60 2.67 27.19
N LEU A 291 -0.52 2.02 26.91
CA LEU A 291 -1.87 2.43 27.30
C LEU A 291 -2.51 1.37 28.17
N SER A 292 -3.53 1.77 28.94
CA SER A 292 -4.35 0.83 29.69
C SER A 292 -5.07 -0.15 28.75
N LYS A 293 -5.45 -1.33 29.27
CA LYS A 293 -6.29 -2.27 28.52
C LYS A 293 -7.63 -1.63 28.12
N LEU A 294 -8.16 -0.75 28.96
CA LEU A 294 -9.39 -0.01 28.69
C LEU A 294 -9.22 0.93 27.48
N ASP A 295 -8.12 1.67 27.39
CA ASP A 295 -7.87 2.54 26.25
C ASP A 295 -7.62 1.76 24.94
N LYS A 296 -6.96 0.60 25.04
CA LYS A 296 -6.82 -0.34 23.91
C LYS A 296 -8.17 -0.92 23.46
N ALA A 297 -9.08 -1.25 24.41
CA ALA A 297 -10.43 -1.69 24.07
C ALA A 297 -11.22 -0.59 23.34
N LYS A 298 -11.10 0.66 23.80
CA LYS A 298 -11.71 1.83 23.15
C LYS A 298 -11.13 2.06 21.75
N ALA A 299 -9.81 1.86 21.57
CA ALA A 299 -9.15 1.98 20.27
C ALA A 299 -9.65 0.91 19.29
N ILE A 300 -9.79 -0.35 19.72
CA ILE A 300 -10.36 -1.42 18.89
C ILE A 300 -11.83 -1.12 18.56
N LEU A 301 -12.63 -0.66 19.53
CA LEU A 301 -14.02 -0.25 19.26
C LEU A 301 -14.08 0.86 18.21
N GLN A 302 -13.16 1.81 18.26
CA GLN A 302 -13.05 2.88 17.27
C GLN A 302 -12.64 2.34 15.89
N ALA A 303 -11.70 1.37 15.83
CA ALA A 303 -11.30 0.75 14.56
C ALA A 303 -12.46 0.00 13.89
N TYR A 304 -13.32 -0.68 14.67
CA TYR A 304 -14.55 -1.31 14.15
C TYR A 304 -15.51 -0.31 13.48
N HIS A 305 -15.53 0.95 13.94
CA HIS A 305 -16.33 2.01 13.31
C HIS A 305 -15.91 2.29 11.86
N TYR A 306 -14.66 2.01 11.51
CA TYR A 306 -14.11 2.30 10.20
C TYR A 306 -14.18 1.12 9.21
N ILE A 307 -14.58 -0.07 9.66
CA ILE A 307 -14.69 -1.25 8.79
C ILE A 307 -15.62 -0.98 7.60
N GLY A 308 -15.17 -1.39 6.41
CA GLY A 308 -15.88 -1.20 5.14
C GLY A 308 -15.72 0.17 4.50
N ARG A 309 -15.00 1.10 5.13
CA ARG A 309 -14.70 2.39 4.49
C ARG A 309 -13.69 2.21 3.35
N PRO A 310 -13.89 2.89 2.22
CA PRO A 310 -12.95 2.84 1.10
C PRO A 310 -11.57 3.35 1.48
N TYR A 311 -10.54 2.82 0.82
CA TYR A 311 -9.18 3.33 0.95
C TYR A 311 -9.05 4.75 0.38
N ASP A 312 -8.33 5.63 1.06
CA ASP A 312 -8.07 6.97 0.58
C ASP A 312 -6.80 7.04 -0.27
N PHE A 313 -6.97 6.87 -1.56
CA PHE A 313 -5.88 7.04 -2.53
C PHE A 313 -5.42 8.50 -2.70
N ASN A 314 -6.15 9.46 -2.12
CA ASN A 314 -5.76 10.86 -2.12
C ASN A 314 -4.94 11.25 -0.89
N PHE A 315 -4.86 10.38 0.12
CA PHE A 315 -4.16 10.62 1.39
C PHE A 315 -4.62 11.91 2.08
N ASP A 316 -5.94 12.15 2.12
CA ASP A 316 -6.56 13.33 2.72
C ASP A 316 -7.11 13.03 4.11
N PHE A 317 -6.34 13.30 5.14
CA PHE A 317 -6.69 13.10 6.56
C PHE A 317 -7.82 14.02 7.06
N GLN A 318 -8.34 14.92 6.23
CA GLN A 318 -9.44 15.81 6.62
C GLN A 318 -10.82 15.20 6.43
N THR A 319 -10.92 14.07 5.73
CA THR A 319 -12.20 13.40 5.46
C THR A 319 -12.24 12.02 6.09
N ASP A 320 -13.17 11.80 7.03
CA ASP A 320 -13.39 10.48 7.66
C ASP A 320 -14.10 9.45 6.74
N SER A 321 -14.39 9.82 5.51
CA SER A 321 -15.10 8.93 4.57
C SER A 321 -14.22 7.89 3.89
N ARG A 322 -12.88 8.08 3.91
CA ARG A 322 -11.87 7.19 3.34
C ARG A 322 -10.65 7.22 4.23
N LEU A 323 -9.93 6.12 4.38
CA LEU A 323 -8.77 6.02 5.26
C LEU A 323 -7.58 5.35 4.59
N VAL A 324 -6.37 5.79 4.96
CA VAL A 324 -5.13 5.07 4.68
C VAL A 324 -4.68 4.26 5.90
N CYS A 325 -3.76 3.32 5.70
CA CYS A 325 -3.34 2.37 6.75
C CYS A 325 -2.91 3.05 8.07
N THR A 326 -2.10 4.08 7.99
CA THR A 326 -1.60 4.80 9.18
C THR A 326 -2.62 5.75 9.78
N GLU A 327 -3.56 6.25 8.97
CA GLU A 327 -4.67 7.05 9.46
C GLU A 327 -5.63 6.21 10.30
N LEU A 328 -5.86 4.96 9.91
CA LEU A 328 -6.62 4.02 10.73
C LEU A 328 -6.03 3.91 12.15
N ILE A 329 -4.69 3.78 12.26
CA ILE A 329 -4.00 3.73 13.56
C ILE A 329 -4.12 5.07 14.29
N TYR A 330 -3.94 6.20 13.59
CA TYR A 330 -4.11 7.54 14.16
C TYR A 330 -5.52 7.70 14.75
N LYS A 331 -6.57 7.44 13.97
CA LYS A 331 -7.97 7.55 14.40
C LYS A 331 -8.35 6.58 15.52
N ALA A 332 -7.83 5.35 15.48
CA ALA A 332 -8.05 4.38 16.55
C ALA A 332 -7.47 4.84 17.90
N TYR A 333 -6.28 5.46 17.86
CA TYR A 333 -5.54 5.87 19.05
C TYR A 333 -5.57 7.38 19.35
N GLU A 334 -6.34 8.17 18.60
CA GLU A 334 -6.53 9.59 18.89
C GLU A 334 -7.06 9.80 20.32
N SER A 335 -6.45 10.71 21.07
CA SER A 335 -6.91 11.09 22.42
C SER A 335 -8.27 11.75 22.38
N THR A 336 -9.10 11.46 23.38
CA THR A 336 -10.37 12.14 23.62
C THR A 336 -10.51 12.43 25.11
N ASP A 337 -11.54 13.17 25.51
CA ASP A 337 -11.82 13.46 26.93
C ASP A 337 -11.96 12.19 27.79
N THR A 338 -12.27 11.06 27.18
CA THR A 338 -12.57 9.78 27.88
C THR A 338 -11.60 8.65 27.55
N LYS A 339 -10.61 8.89 26.69
CA LYS A 339 -9.64 7.91 26.23
C LYS A 339 -8.24 8.54 26.17
N ALA A 340 -7.29 7.97 26.90
CA ALA A 340 -5.90 8.24 26.64
C ALA A 340 -5.51 7.68 25.27
N GLY A 341 -4.75 8.45 24.52
CA GLY A 341 -4.36 8.10 23.16
C GLY A 341 -2.85 8.09 22.96
N ILE A 342 -2.46 7.97 21.71
CA ILE A 342 -1.07 8.07 21.27
C ILE A 342 -0.95 9.33 20.42
N ASN A 343 0.02 10.15 20.75
CA ASN A 343 0.35 11.34 19.97
C ASN A 343 1.23 10.92 18.78
N LEU A 344 0.61 10.55 17.65
CA LEU A 344 1.31 10.20 16.43
C LEU A 344 1.72 11.46 15.65
N PRO A 345 2.89 11.46 14.98
CA PRO A 345 3.38 12.61 14.23
C PRO A 345 2.53 12.84 12.99
N VAL A 346 1.90 14.00 12.89
CA VAL A 346 1.19 14.46 11.70
C VAL A 346 2.05 15.47 10.98
N VAL A 347 2.28 15.26 9.71
CA VAL A 347 3.08 16.15 8.86
C VAL A 347 2.31 16.54 7.61
N ASP A 348 2.57 17.75 7.13
CA ASP A 348 2.06 18.18 5.83
C ASP A 348 2.92 17.57 4.73
N ILE A 349 2.29 16.79 3.87
CA ILE A 349 2.89 16.24 2.66
C ILE A 349 2.11 16.79 1.46
N LEU A 350 2.64 17.85 0.86
CA LEU A 350 2.07 18.49 -0.32
C LEU A 350 0.67 19.09 -0.10
N GLY A 351 0.47 19.74 1.03
CA GLY A 351 -0.81 20.34 1.39
C GLY A 351 -1.81 19.33 1.99
N ARG A 352 -1.34 18.13 2.37
CA ARG A 352 -2.16 17.08 3.00
C ARG A 352 -1.52 16.62 4.30
N LEU A 353 -2.31 16.60 5.35
CA LEU A 353 -1.88 16.06 6.63
C LEU A 353 -1.78 14.54 6.52
N ALA A 354 -0.71 13.94 7.01
CA ALA A 354 -0.48 12.50 6.99
C ALA A 354 0.38 12.05 8.17
N THR A 355 0.25 10.80 8.55
CA THR A 355 1.09 10.13 9.56
C THR A 355 1.85 8.97 8.90
N PRO A 356 2.97 9.19 8.22
CA PRO A 356 3.74 8.09 7.64
C PRO A 356 4.21 7.10 8.70
N ALA A 357 4.07 5.79 8.46
CA ALA A 357 4.50 4.75 9.40
C ALA A 357 5.99 4.88 9.78
N ASN A 358 6.81 5.33 8.86
CA ASN A 358 8.24 5.59 9.11
C ASN A 358 8.48 6.66 10.20
N LEU A 359 7.57 7.64 10.34
CA LEU A 359 7.65 8.67 11.39
C LEU A 359 7.25 8.12 12.76
N ILE A 360 6.41 7.10 12.83
CA ILE A 360 6.11 6.37 14.08
C ILE A 360 7.39 5.76 14.64
N VAL A 361 8.19 5.12 13.78
CA VAL A 361 9.49 4.55 14.19
C VAL A 361 10.52 5.63 14.54
N LYS A 362 10.54 6.73 13.80
CA LYS A 362 11.39 7.88 14.14
C LYS A 362 11.05 8.44 15.51
N GLN A 363 9.78 8.65 15.81
CA GLN A 363 9.31 9.13 17.11
C GLN A 363 9.64 8.12 18.23
N PHE A 364 9.45 6.81 17.96
CA PHE A 364 9.86 5.75 18.88
C PHE A 364 11.35 5.85 19.23
N ASP A 365 12.24 5.99 18.22
CA ASP A 365 13.67 6.15 18.44
C ASP A 365 14.01 7.41 19.25
N GLN A 366 13.40 8.54 18.91
CA GLN A 366 13.66 9.83 19.58
C GLN A 366 13.22 9.82 21.04
N HIS A 367 12.10 9.17 21.38
CA HIS A 367 11.54 9.19 22.73
C HIS A 367 11.84 7.92 23.54
N TYR A 368 12.62 6.99 23.01
CA TYR A 368 12.84 5.68 23.63
C TYR A 368 13.35 5.78 25.08
N GLU A 369 14.32 6.68 25.32
CA GLU A 369 14.96 6.90 26.63
C GLU A 369 14.26 7.99 27.47
N THR A 370 13.10 8.48 27.04
CA THR A 370 12.41 9.59 27.71
C THR A 370 11.08 9.14 28.32
N ALA A 371 10.50 9.97 29.19
CA ALA A 371 9.17 9.75 29.74
C ALA A 371 8.05 9.80 28.67
N GLU A 372 8.34 10.34 27.50
CA GLU A 372 7.42 10.48 26.37
C GLU A 372 7.32 9.22 25.53
N ARG A 373 8.02 8.14 25.90
CA ARG A 373 7.95 6.85 25.20
C ARG A 373 6.52 6.30 25.23
N GLN A 374 5.90 6.18 24.08
CA GLN A 374 4.51 5.76 23.91
C GLN A 374 4.34 4.28 23.53
N PHE A 375 5.42 3.63 23.10
CA PHE A 375 5.42 2.23 22.68
C PHE A 375 6.55 1.44 23.31
N ASP A 376 6.31 0.14 23.49
CA ASP A 376 7.34 -0.88 23.69
C ASP A 376 7.51 -1.68 22.40
N LEU A 377 8.74 -2.05 22.07
CA LEU A 377 9.01 -2.99 20.99
C LEU A 377 8.78 -4.41 21.49
N VAL A 378 7.83 -5.11 20.89
CA VAL A 378 7.54 -6.54 21.21
C VAL A 378 8.42 -7.44 20.37
N LEU A 379 8.51 -7.14 19.06
CA LEU A 379 9.21 -7.97 18.09
C LEU A 379 9.69 -7.11 16.92
N PHE A 380 10.83 -7.49 16.35
CA PHE A 380 11.28 -7.02 15.05
C PHE A 380 11.81 -8.20 14.23
N LEU A 381 11.17 -8.49 13.10
CA LEU A 381 11.67 -9.40 12.06
C LEU A 381 12.24 -8.56 10.92
N ASP A 382 13.52 -8.71 10.66
CA ASP A 382 14.29 -7.93 9.69
C ASP A 382 14.62 -8.76 8.45
N GLY A 383 14.02 -8.39 7.33
CA GLY A 383 14.18 -9.10 6.06
C GLY A 383 15.56 -8.93 5.46
N GLN A 384 16.17 -10.05 5.11
CA GLN A 384 17.49 -10.13 4.48
C GLN A 384 17.35 -10.63 3.04
N GLU A 385 17.34 -9.72 2.08
CA GLU A 385 17.13 -10.08 0.66
C GLU A 385 18.18 -11.09 0.15
N LYS A 386 19.43 -10.98 0.59
CA LYS A 386 20.51 -11.86 0.18
C LYS A 386 20.32 -13.30 0.63
N SER A 387 19.91 -13.51 1.86
CA SER A 387 19.64 -14.84 2.44
C SER A 387 18.20 -15.31 2.21
N ARG A 388 17.33 -14.44 1.69
CA ARG A 388 15.90 -14.70 1.42
C ARG A 388 15.12 -15.18 2.65
N ILE A 389 15.45 -14.65 3.81
CA ILE A 389 14.75 -14.93 5.06
C ILE A 389 14.72 -13.68 5.94
N ALA A 390 13.71 -13.55 6.76
CA ALA A 390 13.69 -12.58 7.85
C ALA A 390 14.38 -13.19 9.09
N THR A 391 15.15 -12.38 9.78
CA THR A 391 15.79 -12.76 11.04
C THR A 391 15.29 -11.88 12.16
N GLU A 392 15.31 -12.37 13.40
CA GLU A 392 14.98 -11.55 14.54
C GLU A 392 16.02 -10.44 14.71
N GLY A 393 15.55 -9.20 14.65
CA GLY A 393 16.34 -8.01 14.88
C GLY A 393 16.27 -7.56 16.32
N ASN A 394 17.29 -6.83 16.76
CA ASN A 394 17.32 -6.28 18.13
C ASN A 394 16.75 -4.85 18.16
N LEU A 395 16.58 -4.31 19.37
CA LEU A 395 16.09 -2.95 19.61
C LEU A 395 16.92 -1.90 18.89
N ALA A 396 18.23 -2.00 18.88
CA ALA A 396 19.11 -1.02 18.24
C ALA A 396 18.90 -1.00 16.72
N SER A 397 18.79 -2.17 16.09
CA SER A 397 18.51 -2.29 14.65
C SER A 397 17.12 -1.76 14.30
N PHE A 398 16.11 -1.99 15.13
CA PHE A 398 14.77 -1.41 14.95
C PHE A 398 14.80 0.12 15.06
N ARG A 399 15.40 0.67 16.12
CA ARG A 399 15.53 2.13 16.33
C ARG A 399 16.19 2.84 15.15
N HIS A 400 17.11 2.18 14.45
CA HIS A 400 17.78 2.75 13.26
C HIS A 400 17.05 2.48 11.94
N SER A 401 16.02 1.62 11.93
CA SER A 401 15.37 1.18 10.69
C SER A 401 14.69 2.31 9.90
N TRP A 402 14.17 3.36 10.58
CA TRP A 402 13.53 4.50 9.92
C TRP A 402 14.52 5.35 9.08
N LYS A 403 15.84 5.22 9.34
CA LYS A 403 16.92 5.90 8.58
C LYS A 403 17.28 5.16 7.29
N ARG A 404 16.80 3.93 7.15
CA ARG A 404 17.05 3.13 5.95
C ARG A 404 16.46 3.82 4.73
N PRO A 405 17.14 3.78 3.59
CA PRO A 405 16.59 4.33 2.36
C PRO A 405 15.31 3.56 1.98
N LYS A 406 14.39 4.23 1.32
CA LYS A 406 13.14 3.66 0.83
C LYS A 406 13.33 2.36 0.05
N TRP A 407 14.41 2.26 -0.71
CA TRP A 407 14.81 1.08 -1.46
C TRP A 407 15.99 0.38 -0.78
N HIS A 408 15.84 0.05 0.49
CA HIS A 408 16.85 -0.59 1.30
C HIS A 408 17.37 -1.91 0.69
N VAL A 409 16.50 -2.63 0.01
CA VAL A 409 16.82 -3.86 -0.72
C VAL A 409 18.00 -3.71 -1.68
N PHE A 410 18.21 -2.55 -2.29
CA PHE A 410 19.36 -2.28 -3.15
C PHE A 410 20.66 -2.01 -2.39
N THR A 411 20.57 -1.61 -1.13
CA THR A 411 21.75 -1.33 -0.29
C THR A 411 22.29 -2.58 0.41
N GLN A 412 21.52 -3.67 0.42
CA GLN A 412 21.93 -4.96 0.99
C GLN A 412 22.84 -5.78 0.07
N GLY A 413 23.42 -5.17 -0.95
CA GLY A 413 24.32 -5.85 -1.89
C GLY A 413 23.63 -6.84 -2.82
N THR A 414 22.33 -6.67 -3.03
CA THR A 414 21.60 -7.35 -4.10
C THR A 414 22.11 -6.83 -5.44
N VAL A 415 23.06 -7.55 -5.99
CA VAL A 415 23.64 -7.26 -7.28
C VAL A 415 22.52 -7.34 -8.32
N LEU A 416 22.39 -6.30 -9.14
CA LEU A 416 21.63 -6.29 -10.41
C LEU A 416 22.19 -7.33 -11.41
N GLY A 417 22.84 -8.39 -10.94
CA GLY A 417 23.69 -9.29 -11.71
C GLY A 417 23.36 -10.78 -11.66
N ASP A 418 22.46 -11.25 -10.82
CA ASP A 418 22.08 -12.66 -10.89
C ASP A 418 21.01 -12.87 -11.97
N ARG A 419 21.53 -12.94 -13.21
CA ARG A 419 20.84 -13.60 -14.31
C ARG A 419 20.94 -15.11 -14.09
N GLN A 420 19.83 -15.74 -13.78
CA GLN A 420 19.50 -17.09 -14.24
C GLN A 420 18.01 -17.15 -14.57
#